data_b706ed921c523c27f2b65f4b2b9957c7
#
_entry.id   b706ed921c523c27f2b65f4b2b9957c7
#
_cell.length_a   1.000
_cell.length_b   1.000
_cell.length_c   1.000
_cell.angle_alpha   90.00
_cell.angle_beta   90.00
_cell.angle_gamma   90.00
#
_symmetry.space_group_name_H-M   'P 1'
#
loop_
_entity.id
_entity.type
_entity.pdbx_description
1 polymer ?
#
loop_
_entity_poly.entity_id
_entity_poly.type
_entity_poly.pdbx_seq_one_letter_code
_entity_poly.pdbx_strand_id
1 'polypeptide(L)'
;MKGRFAAVFLAALAVGVLSCAVAGAAMVGIYRNSMESLAQRSQLVKLAGSNCARAGANGAMRITLGKKTAACSFRTPVLGRDLEIAATERLLSGTPENLQRKAFLGLELRAGGGAKYQLLVFPRQKKAQLVKVTASGSKYLAIAKNEKAVMGINEANNLQLRAVNVSSGPEKGQARLFAYVGTTLVGEAVDDGAGELTGRASSVIVGTIKNGNGVVASVDDVVVRVPSPF
;
A
#
# COMPACT_ATOMS: atom_id res chain seq x y z
N MET A 1 0.06 -42.88 -64.58
CA MET A 1 0.23 -42.89 -63.11
C MET A 1 -0.17 -41.49 -62.59
N LYS A 2 -1.29 -41.41 -61.87
CA LYS A 2 -1.86 -40.12 -61.41
C LYS A 2 -1.43 -39.90 -59.95
N GLY A 3 -0.54 -38.93 -59.70
CA GLY A 3 -0.19 -38.50 -58.38
C GLY A 3 -1.20 -37.46 -57.86
N ARG A 4 -1.90 -37.76 -56.72
CA ARG A 4 -2.78 -36.88 -56.02
C ARG A 4 -1.98 -36.06 -54.97
N PHE A 5 -1.90 -34.75 -55.13
CA PHE A 5 -1.43 -33.85 -54.08
C PHE A 5 -2.57 -33.60 -53.09
N ALA A 6 -2.35 -34.00 -51.86
CA ALA A 6 -3.23 -33.64 -50.74
C ALA A 6 -2.75 -32.30 -50.16
N ALA A 7 -3.57 -31.28 -50.29
CA ALA A 7 -3.33 -29.98 -49.64
C ALA A 7 -3.79 -30.07 -48.18
N VAL A 8 -2.83 -29.95 -47.28
CA VAL A 8 -3.12 -29.81 -45.83
C VAL A 8 -3.39 -28.34 -45.52
N PHE A 9 -4.62 -28.00 -45.20
CA PHE A 9 -4.99 -26.70 -44.67
C PHE A 9 -4.62 -26.66 -43.19
N LEU A 10 -3.58 -25.91 -42.83
CA LEU A 10 -3.31 -25.51 -41.42
C LEU A 10 -4.24 -24.37 -41.09
N ALA A 11 -5.27 -24.64 -40.30
CA ALA A 11 -6.09 -23.62 -39.65
C ALA A 11 -5.33 -23.08 -38.43
N ALA A 12 -4.71 -21.92 -38.59
CA ALA A 12 -4.13 -21.19 -37.44
C ALA A 12 -5.29 -20.60 -36.60
N LEU A 13 -5.55 -21.22 -35.44
CA LEU A 13 -6.44 -20.66 -34.43
C LEU A 13 -5.71 -19.48 -33.75
N ALA A 14 -5.99 -18.26 -34.19
CA ALA A 14 -5.59 -17.05 -33.48
C ALA A 14 -6.45 -16.95 -32.21
N VAL A 15 -5.91 -17.43 -31.09
CA VAL A 15 -6.46 -17.14 -29.76
C VAL A 15 -6.17 -15.65 -29.48
N GLY A 16 -7.12 -14.79 -29.81
CA GLY A 16 -7.12 -13.40 -29.41
C GLY A 16 -7.27 -13.33 -27.89
N VAL A 17 -6.16 -13.13 -27.18
CA VAL A 17 -6.20 -12.71 -25.79
C VAL A 17 -6.80 -11.30 -25.78
N LEU A 18 -8.12 -11.18 -25.58
CA LEU A 18 -8.73 -9.93 -25.18
C LEU A 18 -8.18 -9.56 -23.80
N SER A 19 -7.06 -8.84 -23.79
CA SER A 19 -6.67 -8.07 -22.61
C SER A 19 -7.74 -7.00 -22.41
N CYS A 20 -8.77 -7.30 -21.62
CA CYS A 20 -9.64 -6.27 -21.04
C CYS A 20 -8.72 -5.36 -20.21
N ALA A 21 -8.21 -4.30 -20.85
CA ALA A 21 -7.69 -3.16 -20.15
C ALA A 21 -8.86 -2.63 -19.30
N VAL A 22 -8.91 -2.98 -18.04
CA VAL A 22 -9.77 -2.30 -17.09
C VAL A 22 -9.30 -0.87 -17.11
N ALA A 23 -10.04 -0.01 -17.81
CA ALA A 23 -9.81 1.43 -17.81
C ALA A 23 -9.90 1.85 -16.34
N GLY A 24 -8.74 1.94 -15.71
CA GLY A 24 -8.67 2.37 -14.31
C GLY A 24 -9.23 3.77 -14.26
N ALA A 25 -10.34 3.98 -13.55
CA ALA A 25 -10.89 5.32 -13.37
C ALA A 25 -9.75 6.26 -12.98
N ALA A 26 -9.68 7.41 -13.63
CA ALA A 26 -8.70 8.44 -13.29
C ALA A 26 -8.84 8.77 -11.81
N MET A 27 -7.73 8.97 -11.11
CA MET A 27 -7.73 9.30 -9.69
C MET A 27 -7.51 10.79 -9.51
N VAL A 28 -8.41 11.45 -8.78
CA VAL A 28 -8.35 12.88 -8.48
C VAL A 28 -7.85 13.10 -7.07
N GLY A 29 -6.82 13.93 -6.91
CA GLY A 29 -6.29 14.31 -5.59
C GLY A 29 -7.27 15.19 -4.83
N ILE A 30 -7.66 14.77 -3.63
CA ILE A 30 -8.57 15.51 -2.74
C ILE A 30 -7.91 15.94 -1.42
N TYR A 31 -6.75 15.39 -1.13
CA TYR A 31 -5.96 15.74 0.05
C TYR A 31 -4.47 15.65 -0.28
N ARG A 32 -3.73 16.67 0.13
CA ARG A 32 -2.26 16.69 0.07
C ARG A 32 -1.70 17.32 1.31
N ASN A 33 -0.63 16.75 1.85
CA ASN A 33 0.04 17.24 3.04
C ASN A 33 1.55 17.03 2.91
N SER A 34 2.30 18.12 2.78
CA SER A 34 3.75 18.13 2.63
C SER A 34 4.51 18.07 3.94
N MET A 35 3.83 17.95 5.09
CA MET A 35 4.44 17.83 6.44
C MET A 35 5.36 18.99 6.87
N GLU A 36 5.43 20.08 6.12
CA GLU A 36 6.36 21.20 6.35
C GLU A 36 6.08 21.95 7.66
N SER A 37 4.81 22.11 8.01
CA SER A 37 4.39 22.88 9.19
C SER A 37 3.84 21.98 10.31
N LEU A 38 3.81 22.48 11.54
CA LEU A 38 3.15 21.81 12.67
C LEU A 38 1.65 21.62 12.39
N ALA A 39 0.99 22.62 11.79
CA ALA A 39 -0.42 22.55 11.43
C ALA A 39 -0.69 21.42 10.44
N GLN A 40 0.14 21.26 9.42
CA GLN A 40 0.03 20.15 8.47
C GLN A 40 0.24 18.79 9.15
N ARG A 41 1.30 18.64 9.94
CA ARG A 41 1.56 17.39 10.69
C ARG A 41 0.44 17.02 11.66
N SER A 42 -0.25 18.04 12.24
CA SER A 42 -1.38 17.79 13.16
C SER A 42 -2.64 17.27 12.47
N GLN A 43 -2.79 17.44 11.15
CA GLN A 43 -3.91 16.88 10.39
C GLN A 43 -3.89 15.35 10.34
N LEU A 44 -2.73 14.74 10.50
CA LEU A 44 -2.64 13.29 10.65
C LEU A 44 -2.91 12.92 12.11
N VAL A 45 -4.03 12.22 12.33
CA VAL A 45 -4.47 11.82 13.66
C VAL A 45 -3.81 10.51 14.06
N LYS A 46 -3.00 10.54 15.12
CA LYS A 46 -2.42 9.33 15.71
C LYS A 46 -3.54 8.44 16.25
N LEU A 47 -3.56 7.17 15.85
CA LEU A 47 -4.52 6.21 16.37
C LEU A 47 -4.18 5.85 17.83
N ALA A 48 -5.23 5.68 18.64
CA ALA A 48 -5.10 5.35 20.06
C ALA A 48 -4.38 4.00 20.28
N GLY A 49 -3.78 3.83 21.46
CA GLY A 49 -3.13 2.58 21.87
C GLY A 49 -1.67 2.41 21.43
N SER A 50 -1.11 3.34 20.65
CA SER A 50 0.29 3.30 20.23
C SER A 50 1.16 4.30 21.01
N ASN A 51 2.27 3.83 21.58
CA ASN A 51 3.28 4.68 22.21
C ASN A 51 4.25 5.18 21.13
N CYS A 52 3.90 6.29 20.48
CA CYS A 52 4.66 6.89 19.39
C CYS A 52 4.89 8.36 19.67
N ALA A 53 6.14 8.79 19.53
CA ALA A 53 6.47 10.20 19.43
C ALA A 53 6.42 10.66 17.97
N ARG A 54 5.94 11.88 17.73
CA ARG A 54 6.04 12.57 16.44
C ARG A 54 6.70 13.93 16.63
N ALA A 55 7.56 14.30 15.69
CA ALA A 55 8.23 15.58 15.65
C ALA A 55 8.35 16.07 14.20
N GLY A 56 8.53 17.37 13.99
CA GLY A 56 8.93 17.90 12.71
C GLY A 56 10.46 17.82 12.57
N ALA A 57 10.92 17.40 11.41
CA ALA A 57 12.34 17.40 11.07
C ALA A 57 12.51 17.54 9.55
N ASN A 58 13.22 18.58 9.11
CA ASN A 58 13.58 18.80 7.71
C ASN A 58 12.38 18.69 6.72
N GLY A 59 11.28 19.38 7.02
CA GLY A 59 10.10 19.37 6.17
C GLY A 59 9.27 18.08 6.22
N ALA A 60 9.59 17.12 7.07
CA ALA A 60 8.90 15.85 7.20
C ALA A 60 8.38 15.62 8.63
N MET A 61 7.47 14.66 8.79
CA MET A 61 7.05 14.15 10.09
C MET A 61 7.95 12.99 10.50
N ARG A 62 8.79 13.20 11.51
CA ARG A 62 9.58 12.13 12.14
C ARG A 62 8.70 11.36 13.14
N ILE A 63 8.71 10.03 13.03
CA ILE A 63 8.00 9.11 13.91
C ILE A 63 9.01 8.26 14.65
N THR A 64 8.85 8.13 15.98
CA THR A 64 9.66 7.23 16.80
C THR A 64 8.75 6.29 17.58
N LEU A 65 8.94 4.98 17.40
CA LEU A 65 8.22 3.96 18.16
C LEU A 65 8.77 3.88 19.59
N GLY A 66 7.87 3.95 20.56
CA GLY A 66 8.19 3.77 21.98
C GLY A 66 8.18 2.29 22.40
N LYS A 67 8.46 2.06 23.68
CA LYS A 67 8.50 0.71 24.27
C LYS A 67 7.17 -0.03 24.07
N LYS A 68 7.25 -1.33 23.81
CA LYS A 68 6.11 -2.26 23.63
C LYS A 68 5.17 -1.91 22.46
N THR A 69 5.59 -1.04 21.53
CA THR A 69 4.79 -0.64 20.39
C THR A 69 5.24 -1.39 19.15
N ALA A 70 4.33 -2.15 18.52
CA ALA A 70 4.63 -2.86 17.28
C ALA A 70 4.46 -1.93 16.06
N ALA A 71 3.51 -1.02 16.07
CA ALA A 71 3.27 -0.10 14.97
C ALA A 71 2.59 1.19 15.42
N CYS A 72 2.80 2.24 14.63
CA CYS A 72 2.17 3.55 14.75
C CYS A 72 1.45 3.90 13.47
N SER A 73 0.15 4.04 13.53
CA SER A 73 -0.68 4.52 12.42
C SER A 73 -1.13 5.95 12.63
N PHE A 74 -1.07 6.73 11.56
CA PHE A 74 -1.53 8.12 11.51
C PHE A 74 -2.57 8.24 10.40
N ARG A 75 -3.83 8.43 10.81
CA ARG A 75 -4.99 8.51 9.92
C ARG A 75 -5.05 9.86 9.23
N THR A 76 -5.34 9.86 7.93
CA THR A 76 -5.69 11.06 7.17
C THR A 76 -7.12 11.52 7.50
N PRO A 77 -7.47 12.78 7.23
CA PRO A 77 -8.85 13.25 7.42
C PRO A 77 -9.84 12.71 6.39
N VAL A 78 -9.35 12.03 5.34
CA VAL A 78 -10.17 11.52 4.23
C VAL A 78 -10.76 10.15 4.57
N LEU A 79 -12.06 10.01 4.33
CA LEU A 79 -12.79 8.77 4.52
C LEU A 79 -13.44 8.32 3.20
N GLY A 80 -13.21 7.09 2.78
CA GLY A 80 -13.81 6.51 1.58
C GLY A 80 -13.49 5.03 1.46
N ARG A 81 -14.26 4.32 0.62
CA ARG A 81 -13.97 2.92 0.28
C ARG A 81 -13.04 2.81 -0.92
N ASP A 82 -13.31 3.62 -1.94
CA ASP A 82 -12.54 3.65 -3.18
C ASP A 82 -11.53 4.78 -3.08
N LEU A 83 -10.35 4.45 -2.60
CA LEU A 83 -9.27 5.39 -2.31
C LEU A 83 -7.93 4.89 -2.85
N GLU A 84 -7.10 5.85 -3.13
CA GLU A 84 -5.66 5.70 -3.26
C GLU A 84 -4.98 6.59 -2.21
N ILE A 85 -4.03 6.04 -1.48
CA ILE A 85 -3.14 6.80 -0.61
C ILE A 85 -1.71 6.64 -1.13
N ALA A 86 -0.96 7.73 -1.14
CA ALA A 86 0.47 7.74 -1.42
C ALA A 86 1.21 8.54 -0.35
N ALA A 87 2.44 8.15 -0.07
CA ALA A 87 3.34 8.89 0.83
C ALA A 87 4.80 8.61 0.48
N THR A 88 5.67 9.56 0.79
CA THR A 88 7.13 9.37 0.79
C THR A 88 7.57 8.99 2.19
N GLU A 89 8.12 7.79 2.35
CA GLU A 89 8.55 7.29 3.65
C GLU A 89 10.02 6.87 3.63
N ARG A 90 10.73 7.09 4.76
CA ARG A 90 12.12 6.66 4.95
C ARG A 90 12.27 5.95 6.28
N LEU A 91 12.93 4.80 6.30
CA LEU A 91 13.43 4.19 7.53
C LEU A 91 14.79 4.82 7.84
N LEU A 92 14.93 5.43 9.00
CA LEU A 92 16.11 6.22 9.34
C LEU A 92 17.18 5.38 10.07
N SER A 93 18.44 5.74 9.87
CA SER A 93 19.60 5.09 10.52
C SER A 93 19.60 5.17 12.05
N GLY A 94 18.81 6.08 12.64
CA GLY A 94 18.55 6.07 14.10
C GLY A 94 17.77 4.86 14.59
N THR A 95 17.22 4.02 13.70
CA THR A 95 16.62 2.73 14.04
C THR A 95 17.70 1.74 14.50
N PRO A 96 17.59 1.10 15.68
CA PRO A 96 18.54 0.09 16.14
C PRO A 96 18.76 -1.01 15.10
N GLU A 97 20.00 -1.41 14.87
CA GLU A 97 20.38 -2.33 13.78
C GLU A 97 19.62 -3.67 13.85
N ASN A 98 19.45 -4.23 15.05
CA ASN A 98 18.70 -5.47 15.28
C ASN A 98 17.20 -5.34 14.94
N LEU A 99 16.67 -4.12 14.81
CA LEU A 99 15.29 -3.84 14.41
C LEU A 99 15.16 -3.48 12.91
N GLN A 100 16.22 -2.98 12.26
CA GLN A 100 16.14 -2.53 10.86
C GLN A 100 15.60 -3.62 9.91
N ARG A 101 15.96 -4.89 10.11
CA ARG A 101 15.44 -6.01 9.30
C ARG A 101 13.98 -6.33 9.58
N LYS A 102 13.44 -5.91 10.71
CA LYS A 102 12.06 -6.19 11.15
C LYS A 102 11.16 -4.98 11.00
N ALA A 103 11.76 -3.80 10.83
CA ALA A 103 11.05 -2.55 10.65
C ALA A 103 10.43 -2.45 9.26
N PHE A 104 9.24 -1.87 9.20
CA PHE A 104 8.52 -1.59 7.96
C PHE A 104 7.97 -0.17 7.93
N LEU A 105 7.81 0.31 6.72
CA LEU A 105 7.06 1.50 6.31
C LEU A 105 5.78 1.03 5.64
N GLY A 106 4.73 1.84 5.59
CA GLY A 106 3.56 1.38 4.87
C GLY A 106 2.34 2.28 4.88
N LEU A 107 1.33 1.80 4.17
CA LEU A 107 0.05 2.47 3.96
C LEU A 107 -1.10 1.54 4.33
N GLU A 108 -2.20 2.13 4.78
CA GLU A 108 -3.43 1.40 5.12
C GLU A 108 -4.62 2.00 4.39
N LEU A 109 -5.51 1.15 3.90
CA LEU A 109 -6.81 1.51 3.34
C LEU A 109 -7.93 0.68 3.96
N ARG A 110 -9.15 1.21 3.90
CA ARG A 110 -10.37 0.60 4.46
C ARG A 110 -10.22 0.21 5.92
N ALA A 111 -9.43 1.00 6.68
CA ALA A 111 -9.21 0.73 8.08
C ALA A 111 -10.45 1.05 8.93
N GLY A 112 -10.86 0.07 9.76
CA GLY A 112 -11.98 0.19 10.68
C GLY A 112 -12.32 -1.16 11.31
N GLY A 113 -12.80 -1.17 12.55
CA GLY A 113 -13.17 -2.41 13.25
C GLY A 113 -12.05 -3.46 13.39
N GLY A 114 -10.78 -3.05 13.31
CA GLY A 114 -9.64 -3.96 13.31
C GLY A 114 -9.31 -4.57 11.95
N ALA A 115 -10.13 -4.37 10.93
CA ALA A 115 -9.90 -4.87 9.57
C ALA A 115 -9.32 -3.77 8.65
N LYS A 116 -8.47 -4.15 7.68
CA LYS A 116 -7.82 -3.22 6.75
C LYS A 116 -7.02 -3.93 5.66
N TYR A 117 -6.71 -3.21 4.58
CA TYR A 117 -5.62 -3.56 3.67
C TYR A 117 -4.36 -2.77 4.03
N GLN A 118 -3.21 -3.41 3.89
CA GLN A 118 -1.90 -2.80 4.16
C GLN A 118 -0.92 -3.07 3.03
N LEU A 119 -0.19 -2.05 2.61
CA LEU A 119 1.10 -2.19 1.94
C LEU A 119 2.18 -2.06 3.01
N LEU A 120 2.99 -3.08 3.21
CA LEU A 120 4.13 -3.08 4.13
C LEU A 120 5.43 -3.23 3.34
N VAL A 121 6.34 -2.29 3.49
CA VAL A 121 7.64 -2.26 2.82
C VAL A 121 8.74 -2.39 3.85
N PHE A 122 9.66 -3.32 3.64
CA PHE A 122 10.78 -3.65 4.52
C PHE A 122 12.09 -3.22 3.84
N PRO A 123 12.60 -2.00 4.07
CA PRO A 123 13.75 -1.44 3.37
C PRO A 123 15.00 -2.33 3.42
N ARG A 124 15.34 -2.84 4.62
CA ARG A 124 16.54 -3.68 4.82
C ARG A 124 16.42 -5.07 4.20
N GLN A 125 15.20 -5.54 3.91
CA GLN A 125 14.96 -6.83 3.26
C GLN A 125 14.70 -6.72 1.77
N LYS A 126 14.60 -5.51 1.21
CA LYS A 126 14.17 -5.28 -0.17
C LYS A 126 12.86 -6.04 -0.48
N LYS A 127 11.88 -5.92 0.41
CA LYS A 127 10.63 -6.70 0.35
C LYS A 127 9.42 -5.78 0.48
N ALA A 128 8.38 -6.06 -0.30
CA ALA A 128 7.06 -5.46 -0.15
C ALA A 128 5.99 -6.56 0.04
N GLN A 129 4.94 -6.25 0.78
CA GLN A 129 3.84 -7.17 1.07
C GLN A 129 2.51 -6.42 1.00
N LEU A 130 1.56 -6.95 0.23
CA LEU A 130 0.16 -6.55 0.27
C LEU A 130 -0.58 -7.53 1.19
N VAL A 131 -1.21 -7.00 2.23
CA VAL A 131 -1.79 -7.81 3.32
C VAL A 131 -3.24 -7.39 3.54
N LYS A 132 -4.13 -8.36 3.70
CA LYS A 132 -5.46 -8.20 4.29
C LYS A 132 -5.38 -8.57 5.77
N VAL A 133 -5.81 -7.67 6.63
CA VAL A 133 -5.96 -7.90 8.07
C VAL A 133 -7.45 -7.94 8.39
N THR A 134 -7.87 -8.90 9.20
CA THR A 134 -9.24 -9.03 9.72
C THR A 134 -9.17 -9.41 11.21
N ALA A 135 -10.30 -9.50 11.88
CA ALA A 135 -10.36 -9.98 13.26
C ALA A 135 -9.85 -11.42 13.42
N SER A 136 -9.98 -12.25 12.36
CA SER A 136 -9.51 -13.64 12.33
C SER A 136 -8.01 -13.78 12.04
N GLY A 137 -7.31 -12.70 11.68
CA GLY A 137 -5.88 -12.72 11.39
C GLY A 137 -5.46 -11.96 10.14
N SER A 138 -4.28 -12.30 9.63
CA SER A 138 -3.70 -11.64 8.46
C SER A 138 -3.47 -12.62 7.32
N LYS A 139 -3.85 -12.23 6.10
CA LYS A 139 -3.62 -12.98 4.85
C LYS A 139 -2.73 -12.15 3.93
N TYR A 140 -1.65 -12.73 3.43
CA TYR A 140 -0.85 -12.13 2.37
C TYR A 140 -1.59 -12.27 1.04
N LEU A 141 -1.83 -11.15 0.37
CA LEU A 141 -2.45 -11.11 -0.95
C LEU A 141 -1.38 -11.11 -2.05
N ALA A 142 -0.25 -10.44 -1.81
CA ALA A 142 0.92 -10.46 -2.69
C ALA A 142 2.21 -10.24 -1.88
N ILE A 143 3.32 -10.81 -2.36
CA ILE A 143 4.66 -10.65 -1.77
C ILE A 143 5.68 -10.46 -2.89
N ALA A 144 6.37 -9.32 -2.91
CA ALA A 144 7.54 -9.06 -3.74
C ALA A 144 8.81 -9.20 -2.88
N LYS A 145 9.75 -10.04 -3.31
CA LYS A 145 11.05 -10.27 -2.66
C LYS A 145 12.17 -9.80 -3.56
N ASN A 146 13.28 -9.34 -2.94
CA ASN A 146 14.45 -8.81 -3.65
C ASN A 146 14.09 -7.67 -4.61
N GLU A 147 13.08 -6.88 -4.24
CA GLU A 147 12.51 -5.83 -5.07
C GLU A 147 13.47 -4.63 -5.13
N LYS A 148 13.95 -4.32 -6.33
CA LYS A 148 14.91 -3.22 -6.57
C LYS A 148 14.30 -1.85 -6.31
N ALA A 149 12.98 -1.69 -6.52
CA ALA A 149 12.27 -0.45 -6.26
C ALA A 149 12.21 -0.11 -4.76
N VAL A 150 12.36 -1.10 -3.87
CA VAL A 150 12.43 -0.86 -2.42
C VAL A 150 13.79 -0.28 -2.07
N MET A 151 13.80 0.99 -1.68
CA MET A 151 15.00 1.73 -1.30
C MET A 151 15.45 1.36 0.12
N GLY A 152 16.73 1.63 0.44
CA GLY A 152 17.37 1.23 1.69
C GLY A 152 17.10 2.17 2.88
N ILE A 153 17.99 2.10 3.87
CA ILE A 153 17.98 2.99 5.04
C ILE A 153 18.34 4.42 4.60
N ASN A 154 17.63 5.41 5.14
CA ASN A 154 17.71 6.84 4.82
C ASN A 154 17.26 7.21 3.40
N GLU A 155 16.95 6.25 2.55
CA GLU A 155 16.49 6.50 1.19
C GLU A 155 14.96 6.60 1.13
N ALA A 156 14.44 7.41 0.19
CA ALA A 156 13.02 7.63 0.02
C ALA A 156 12.34 6.44 -0.66
N ASN A 157 11.30 5.91 -0.04
CA ASN A 157 10.36 4.98 -0.63
C ASN A 157 9.06 5.73 -0.94
N ASN A 158 8.74 5.94 -2.20
CA ASN A 158 7.46 6.51 -2.63
C ASN A 158 6.45 5.38 -2.70
N LEU A 159 5.61 5.29 -1.69
CA LEU A 159 4.62 4.23 -1.54
C LEU A 159 3.27 4.66 -2.10
N GLN A 160 2.54 3.73 -2.72
CA GLN A 160 1.18 3.96 -3.17
C GLN A 160 0.36 2.69 -2.98
N LEU A 161 -0.79 2.82 -2.36
CA LEU A 161 -1.77 1.75 -2.17
C LEU A 161 -3.13 2.24 -2.69
N ARG A 162 -3.74 1.46 -3.57
CA ARG A 162 -5.05 1.74 -4.15
C ARG A 162 -5.99 0.57 -3.87
N ALA A 163 -7.22 0.88 -3.47
CA ALA A 163 -8.31 -0.07 -3.34
C ALA A 163 -9.55 0.51 -4.02
N VAL A 164 -10.14 -0.23 -4.94
CA VAL A 164 -11.37 0.17 -5.65
C VAL A 164 -12.35 -1.00 -5.68
N ASN A 165 -13.65 -0.70 -5.58
CA ASN A 165 -14.68 -1.69 -5.80
C ASN A 165 -14.84 -1.94 -7.29
N VAL A 166 -14.95 -3.21 -7.66
CA VAL A 166 -15.29 -3.59 -9.03
C VAL A 166 -16.80 -3.44 -9.21
N SER A 167 -17.22 -2.57 -10.12
CA SER A 167 -18.62 -2.22 -10.33
C SER A 167 -19.33 -3.12 -11.35
N SER A 168 -18.59 -3.85 -12.19
CA SER A 168 -19.11 -4.66 -13.28
C SER A 168 -18.25 -5.89 -13.56
N GLY A 169 -18.77 -6.81 -14.39
CA GLY A 169 -18.08 -8.03 -14.79
C GLY A 169 -18.10 -9.13 -13.73
N PRO A 170 -17.29 -10.20 -13.92
CA PRO A 170 -17.29 -11.37 -13.03
C PRO A 170 -16.77 -11.08 -11.62
N GLU A 171 -15.99 -10.03 -11.44
CA GLU A 171 -15.44 -9.59 -10.15
C GLU A 171 -16.34 -8.55 -9.45
N LYS A 172 -17.58 -8.31 -9.92
CA LYS A 172 -18.47 -7.31 -9.34
C LYS A 172 -18.68 -7.52 -7.83
N GLY A 173 -18.54 -6.45 -7.07
CA GLY A 173 -18.65 -6.46 -5.60
C GLY A 173 -17.35 -6.81 -4.88
N GLN A 174 -16.31 -7.25 -5.59
CA GLN A 174 -14.99 -7.50 -5.05
C GLN A 174 -14.17 -6.20 -4.96
N ALA A 175 -13.06 -6.23 -4.23
CA ALA A 175 -12.10 -5.14 -4.21
C ALA A 175 -10.87 -5.49 -5.04
N ARG A 176 -10.50 -4.61 -5.95
CA ARG A 176 -9.24 -4.69 -6.67
C ARG A 176 -8.20 -3.79 -6.00
N LEU A 177 -7.04 -4.34 -5.75
CA LEU A 177 -5.97 -3.73 -4.97
C LEU A 177 -4.71 -3.62 -5.82
N PHE A 178 -4.04 -2.47 -5.72
CA PHE A 178 -2.76 -2.22 -6.37
C PHE A 178 -1.80 -1.59 -5.37
N ALA A 179 -0.59 -2.12 -5.29
CA ALA A 179 0.47 -1.64 -4.42
C ALA A 179 1.71 -1.31 -5.26
N TYR A 180 2.24 -0.11 -5.10
CA TYR A 180 3.42 0.36 -5.83
C TYR A 180 4.49 0.85 -4.86
N VAL A 181 5.76 0.70 -5.29
CA VAL A 181 6.92 1.37 -4.72
C VAL A 181 7.61 2.12 -5.87
N GLY A 182 7.68 3.45 -5.79
CA GLY A 182 8.00 4.29 -6.93
C GLY A 182 6.95 4.10 -8.04
N THR A 183 7.41 3.75 -9.24
CA THR A 183 6.56 3.42 -10.39
C THR A 183 6.35 1.91 -10.57
N THR A 184 6.97 1.08 -9.71
CA THR A 184 6.93 -0.39 -9.84
C THR A 184 5.71 -0.96 -9.11
N LEU A 185 4.88 -1.72 -9.83
CA LEU A 185 3.80 -2.53 -9.25
C LEU A 185 4.42 -3.70 -8.47
N VAL A 186 4.34 -3.68 -7.15
CA VAL A 186 4.88 -4.70 -6.24
C VAL A 186 3.82 -5.67 -5.73
N GLY A 187 2.55 -5.41 -6.00
CA GLY A 187 1.46 -6.29 -5.66
C GLY A 187 0.14 -5.88 -6.31
N GLU A 188 -0.57 -6.87 -6.83
CA GLU A 188 -1.95 -6.75 -7.31
C GLU A 188 -2.75 -7.92 -6.75
N ALA A 189 -4.00 -7.67 -6.39
CA ALA A 189 -4.91 -8.70 -5.92
C ALA A 189 -6.36 -8.31 -6.15
N VAL A 190 -7.20 -9.33 -6.30
CA VAL A 190 -8.66 -9.22 -6.20
C VAL A 190 -9.09 -9.92 -4.92
N ASP A 191 -9.85 -9.22 -4.07
CA ASP A 191 -10.34 -9.75 -2.80
C ASP A 191 -11.87 -9.95 -2.87
N ASP A 192 -12.29 -11.21 -2.93
CA ASP A 192 -13.69 -11.64 -2.94
C ASP A 192 -14.39 -11.43 -1.58
N GLY A 193 -13.62 -11.47 -0.48
CA GLY A 193 -14.08 -11.14 0.87
C GLY A 193 -14.06 -9.65 1.22
N ALA A 194 -14.09 -8.74 0.25
CA ALA A 194 -14.01 -7.29 0.47
C ALA A 194 -15.19 -6.73 1.31
N GLY A 195 -16.33 -7.42 1.34
CA GLY A 195 -17.49 -7.05 2.16
C GLY A 195 -17.20 -7.01 3.67
N GLU A 196 -16.21 -7.76 4.13
CA GLU A 196 -15.76 -7.77 5.54
C GLU A 196 -15.04 -6.47 5.94
N LEU A 197 -14.46 -5.75 4.97
CA LEU A 197 -13.74 -4.51 5.21
C LEU A 197 -14.69 -3.30 5.04
N THR A 198 -15.47 -3.04 6.07
CA THR A 198 -16.43 -1.93 6.11
C THR A 198 -15.80 -0.58 6.46
N GLY A 199 -14.54 -0.59 6.92
CA GLY A 199 -13.79 0.61 7.27
C GLY A 199 -13.61 1.57 6.08
N ARG A 200 -13.41 2.84 6.37
CA ARG A 200 -13.31 3.92 5.38
C ARG A 200 -12.04 4.76 5.55
N ALA A 201 -11.25 4.51 6.58
CA ALA A 201 -10.07 5.31 6.88
C ALA A 201 -8.86 4.91 6.01
N SER A 202 -8.02 5.90 5.72
CA SER A 202 -6.69 5.74 5.14
C SER A 202 -5.63 6.25 6.12
N SER A 203 -4.48 5.59 6.17
CA SER A 203 -3.42 5.93 7.13
C SER A 203 -2.03 5.67 6.54
N VAL A 204 -1.04 6.38 7.06
CA VAL A 204 0.36 5.99 6.99
C VAL A 204 0.71 5.17 8.23
N ILE A 205 1.56 4.15 8.09
CA ILE A 205 1.95 3.27 9.19
C ILE A 205 3.45 3.03 9.19
N VAL A 206 4.05 3.11 10.37
CA VAL A 206 5.45 2.71 10.62
C VAL A 206 5.45 1.67 11.71
N GLY A 207 6.22 0.59 11.54
CA GLY A 207 6.20 -0.47 12.54
C GLY A 207 7.33 -1.47 12.44
N THR A 208 7.16 -2.55 13.17
CA THR A 208 8.06 -3.71 13.20
C THR A 208 7.25 -4.98 13.47
N ILE A 209 7.71 -6.10 12.94
CA ILE A 209 7.09 -7.42 13.21
C ILE A 209 7.33 -7.93 14.65
N LYS A 210 8.05 -7.19 15.47
CA LYS A 210 8.26 -7.41 16.92
C LYS A 210 8.12 -6.08 17.64
N ASN A 211 8.12 -6.07 18.96
CA ASN A 211 8.14 -4.82 19.72
C ASN A 211 9.33 -3.94 19.33
N GLY A 212 9.04 -2.74 18.88
CA GLY A 212 9.98 -1.85 18.20
C GLY A 212 10.36 -0.60 18.96
N ASN A 213 10.93 -0.73 20.16
CA ASN A 213 11.47 0.43 20.85
C ASN A 213 12.60 1.08 20.04
N GLY A 214 12.40 2.33 19.61
CA GLY A 214 13.42 3.10 18.92
C GLY A 214 13.44 2.93 17.40
N VAL A 215 12.46 2.27 16.77
CA VAL A 215 12.30 2.39 15.30
C VAL A 215 12.00 3.85 14.97
N VAL A 216 12.77 4.40 14.04
CA VAL A 216 12.67 5.80 13.61
C VAL A 216 12.44 5.86 12.11
N ALA A 217 11.39 6.58 11.72
CA ALA A 217 11.07 6.81 10.31
C ALA A 217 10.71 8.29 10.07
N SER A 218 10.71 8.69 8.81
CA SER A 218 10.10 9.95 8.37
C SER A 218 9.00 9.69 7.37
N VAL A 219 7.97 10.53 7.41
CA VAL A 219 6.82 10.52 6.48
C VAL A 219 6.69 11.93 5.90
N ASP A 220 6.48 11.99 4.61
CA ASP A 220 6.34 13.21 3.84
C ASP A 220 5.37 13.02 2.66
N ASP A 221 4.92 14.13 2.05
CA ASP A 221 4.11 14.15 0.84
C ASP A 221 2.91 13.18 0.84
N VAL A 222 2.11 13.18 1.91
CA VAL A 222 0.91 12.34 1.98
C VAL A 222 -0.17 12.88 1.05
N VAL A 223 -0.61 12.05 0.11
CA VAL A 223 -1.67 12.38 -0.86
C VAL A 223 -2.76 11.33 -0.79
N VAL A 224 -4.01 11.76 -0.78
CA VAL A 224 -5.17 10.87 -0.94
C VAL A 224 -5.94 11.27 -2.19
N ARG A 225 -6.31 10.25 -2.98
CA ARG A 225 -7.06 10.40 -4.23
C ARG A 225 -8.32 9.55 -4.19
N VAL A 226 -9.33 10.00 -4.93
CA VAL A 226 -10.58 9.25 -5.18
C VAL A 226 -10.71 8.99 -6.68
N PRO A 227 -11.47 7.95 -7.10
CA PRO A 227 -11.82 7.79 -8.50
C PRO A 227 -12.51 9.05 -9.03
N SER A 228 -12.17 9.45 -10.24
CA SER A 228 -12.89 10.51 -10.94
C SER A 228 -14.36 10.09 -11.11
N PRO A 229 -15.30 11.00 -10.93
CA PRO A 229 -16.72 10.72 -11.15
C PRO A 229 -17.07 10.55 -12.64
N PHE A 230 -16.08 10.72 -13.55
CA PHE A 230 -16.28 10.66 -15.02
C PHE A 230 -15.40 9.59 -15.65
#